data_ca82c80830ee40a0627d062c589ea99d
#
_entry.id   ca82c80830ee40a0627d062c589ea99d
#
_cell.length_a   1.000
_cell.length_b   1.000
_cell.length_c   1.000
_cell.angle_alpha   90.00
_cell.angle_beta   90.00
_cell.angle_gamma   90.00
#
_symmetry.space_group_name_H-M   'P 1'
#
loop_
_entity.id
_entity.type
_entity.pdbx_description
1 polymer ?
#
loop_
_entity_poly.entity_id
_entity_poly.type
_entity_poly.pdbx_seq_one_letter_code
_entity_poly.pdbx_strand_id
1 'polypeptide(L)'
;QTSRSKYIKGDEAMHEMRKTGGYMTVEISALLPIILMVLWMFFSYLFYFMNCGIAQGIMEEAVQKAADVKITGAEYDTGKLSYQKVNQKLITGNVISSNKSGNTKAEKEMKEQLQRHLFMAEVSSVRVSTTPLRVSAKIKTRSAVVAGDFLSMFGICLFEYEGNDQAQGDFEIDQIRRWNALEGAMD
;
A
#
# COMPACT_ATOMS: atom_id res chain seq x y z
N GLN A 1 24.04 -77.48 -4.67
CA GLN A 1 22.66 -76.88 -4.66
C GLN A 1 22.56 -75.53 -3.94
N THR A 2 23.51 -75.14 -3.09
CA THR A 2 23.45 -73.91 -2.23
C THR A 2 23.83 -72.64 -2.99
N SER A 3 24.57 -72.70 -4.09
CA SER A 3 25.06 -71.52 -4.81
C SER A 3 23.94 -70.86 -5.67
N ARG A 4 23.03 -71.65 -6.23
CA ARG A 4 21.95 -71.16 -7.10
C ARG A 4 20.87 -70.38 -6.34
N SER A 5 20.58 -70.73 -5.09
CA SER A 5 19.61 -70.09 -4.23
C SER A 5 20.05 -68.65 -3.82
N LYS A 6 21.36 -68.38 -3.69
CA LYS A 6 21.86 -67.07 -3.32
C LYS A 6 21.76 -66.04 -4.45
N TYR A 7 21.89 -66.46 -5.71
CA TYR A 7 21.77 -65.57 -6.87
C TYR A 7 20.32 -65.15 -7.11
N ILE A 8 19.38 -66.02 -6.90
CA ILE A 8 17.92 -65.71 -7.10
C ILE A 8 17.43 -64.71 -6.06
N LYS A 9 17.90 -64.80 -4.80
CA LYS A 9 17.56 -63.86 -3.73
C LYS A 9 18.11 -62.44 -3.92
N GLY A 10 19.27 -62.32 -4.58
CA GLY A 10 19.88 -61.02 -4.93
C GLY A 10 19.13 -60.30 -6.04
N ASP A 11 18.63 -61.05 -7.02
CA ASP A 11 17.91 -60.49 -8.15
C ASP A 11 16.51 -59.98 -7.74
N GLU A 12 15.82 -60.71 -6.89
CA GLU A 12 14.52 -60.31 -6.32
C GLU A 12 14.66 -59.04 -5.46
N ALA A 13 15.68 -58.97 -4.62
CA ALA A 13 15.95 -57.75 -3.80
C ALA A 13 16.28 -56.52 -4.64
N MET A 14 17.05 -56.72 -5.73
CA MET A 14 17.35 -55.61 -6.66
C MET A 14 16.10 -55.17 -7.46
N HIS A 15 15.23 -56.11 -7.79
CA HIS A 15 13.99 -55.81 -8.51
C HIS A 15 12.97 -55.09 -7.61
N GLU A 16 12.89 -55.40 -6.33
CA GLU A 16 12.10 -54.65 -5.35
C GLU A 16 12.63 -53.27 -5.10
N MET A 17 13.96 -53.09 -4.94
CA MET A 17 14.58 -51.73 -4.80
C MET A 17 14.35 -50.86 -6.04
N ARG A 18 14.33 -51.43 -7.24
CA ARG A 18 14.00 -50.69 -8.46
C ARG A 18 12.54 -50.23 -8.52
N LYS A 19 11.61 -51.08 -8.04
CA LYS A 19 10.18 -50.75 -7.99
C LYS A 19 9.91 -49.63 -6.96
N THR A 20 10.52 -49.67 -5.78
CA THR A 20 10.34 -48.65 -4.73
C THR A 20 10.99 -47.33 -5.12
N GLY A 21 12.17 -47.33 -5.79
CA GLY A 21 12.82 -46.12 -6.27
C GLY A 21 12.01 -45.38 -7.34
N GLY A 22 11.36 -46.11 -8.26
CA GLY A 22 10.49 -45.50 -9.28
C GLY A 22 9.20 -44.91 -8.71
N TYR A 23 8.62 -45.51 -7.70
CA TYR A 23 7.42 -45.00 -7.06
C TYR A 23 7.66 -43.70 -6.28
N MET A 24 8.74 -43.64 -5.51
CA MET A 24 9.14 -42.39 -4.81
C MET A 24 9.40 -41.21 -5.76
N THR A 25 9.98 -41.47 -6.93
CA THR A 25 10.26 -40.40 -7.91
C THR A 25 8.97 -39.83 -8.49
N VAL A 26 7.97 -40.68 -8.76
CA VAL A 26 6.66 -40.25 -9.26
C VAL A 26 5.89 -39.47 -8.17
N GLU A 27 5.97 -39.89 -6.93
CA GLU A 27 5.33 -39.22 -5.80
C GLU A 27 5.94 -37.82 -5.56
N ILE A 28 7.26 -37.69 -5.57
CA ILE A 28 7.95 -36.42 -5.43
C ILE A 28 7.63 -35.49 -6.62
N SER A 29 7.56 -36.02 -7.83
CA SER A 29 7.25 -35.20 -9.01
C SER A 29 5.83 -34.65 -9.01
N ALA A 30 4.89 -35.34 -8.36
CA ALA A 30 3.52 -34.85 -8.17
C ALA A 30 3.40 -33.85 -7.03
N LEU A 31 4.21 -33.97 -5.97
CA LEU A 31 4.21 -33.05 -4.83
C LEU A 31 4.91 -31.71 -5.15
N LEU A 32 5.94 -31.72 -6.00
CA LEU A 32 6.74 -30.54 -6.34
C LEU A 32 5.89 -29.37 -6.88
N PRO A 33 4.97 -29.55 -7.84
CA PRO A 33 4.14 -28.43 -8.32
C PRO A 33 3.22 -27.89 -7.23
N ILE A 34 2.75 -28.72 -6.31
CA ILE A 34 1.90 -28.30 -5.20
C ILE A 34 2.71 -27.41 -4.24
N ILE A 35 3.93 -27.84 -3.89
CA ILE A 35 4.84 -27.06 -3.04
C ILE A 35 5.16 -25.72 -3.69
N LEU A 36 5.48 -25.72 -4.99
CA LEU A 36 5.76 -24.49 -5.72
C LEU A 36 4.55 -23.55 -5.75
N MET A 37 3.33 -24.07 -5.91
CA MET A 37 2.11 -23.27 -5.86
C MET A 37 1.89 -22.64 -4.49
N VAL A 38 2.12 -23.37 -3.41
CA VAL A 38 2.02 -22.85 -2.03
C VAL A 38 3.07 -21.76 -1.78
N LEU A 39 4.32 -21.98 -2.20
CA LEU A 39 5.38 -20.99 -2.10
C LEU A 39 5.05 -19.72 -2.90
N TRP A 40 4.55 -19.88 -4.12
CA TRP A 40 4.11 -18.75 -4.95
C TRP A 40 3.00 -17.94 -4.29
N MET A 41 2.03 -18.60 -3.69
CA MET A 41 0.95 -17.95 -2.95
C MET A 41 1.51 -17.18 -1.74
N PHE A 42 2.45 -17.76 -1.01
CA PHE A 42 3.11 -17.09 0.12
C PHE A 42 3.86 -15.82 -0.31
N PHE A 43 4.65 -15.87 -1.38
CA PHE A 43 5.32 -14.68 -1.93
C PHE A 43 4.32 -13.62 -2.38
N SER A 44 3.21 -14.02 -2.98
CA SER A 44 2.15 -13.09 -3.38
C SER A 44 1.58 -12.32 -2.18
N TYR A 45 1.40 -12.98 -1.04
CA TYR A 45 0.98 -12.32 0.20
C TYR A 45 2.04 -11.34 0.72
N LEU A 46 3.32 -11.71 0.69
CA LEU A 46 4.40 -10.82 1.12
C LEU A 46 4.42 -9.54 0.28
N PHE A 47 4.32 -9.64 -1.04
CA PHE A 47 4.25 -8.47 -1.92
C PHE A 47 3.02 -7.62 -1.67
N TYR A 48 1.88 -8.23 -1.41
CA TYR A 48 0.66 -7.52 -1.05
C TYR A 48 0.84 -6.69 0.22
N PHE A 49 1.35 -7.28 1.31
CA PHE A 49 1.60 -6.55 2.55
C PHE A 49 2.62 -5.42 2.39
N MET A 50 3.68 -5.67 1.62
CA MET A 50 4.66 -4.64 1.29
C MET A 50 3.99 -3.45 0.57
N ASN A 51 3.16 -3.72 -0.43
CA ASN A 51 2.44 -2.68 -1.16
C ASN A 51 1.44 -1.93 -0.27
N CYS A 52 0.75 -2.61 0.65
CA CYS A 52 -0.12 -1.97 1.63
C CYS A 52 0.66 -0.99 2.53
N GLY A 53 1.83 -1.38 3.04
CA GLY A 53 2.69 -0.52 3.86
C GLY A 53 3.20 0.70 3.08
N ILE A 54 3.64 0.51 1.84
CA ILE A 54 4.08 1.60 0.95
C ILE A 54 2.92 2.55 0.66
N ALA A 55 1.74 2.03 0.32
CA ALA A 55 0.57 2.84 0.02
C ALA A 55 0.12 3.67 1.23
N GLN A 56 0.14 3.07 2.43
CA GLN A 56 -0.18 3.77 3.66
C GLN A 56 0.84 4.87 3.97
N GLY A 57 2.13 4.60 3.87
CA GLY A 57 3.18 5.59 4.12
C GLY A 57 3.10 6.79 3.17
N ILE A 58 2.87 6.56 1.88
CA ILE A 58 2.69 7.63 0.88
C ILE A 58 1.42 8.43 1.18
N MET A 59 0.35 7.77 1.60
CA MET A 59 -0.90 8.43 1.96
C MET A 59 -0.73 9.33 3.18
N GLU A 60 -0.11 8.84 4.25
CA GLU A 60 0.19 9.62 5.47
C GLU A 60 1.05 10.84 5.16
N GLU A 61 2.13 10.65 4.39
CA GLU A 61 3.02 11.75 3.97
C GLU A 61 2.23 12.83 3.19
N ALA A 62 1.44 12.42 2.21
CA ALA A 62 0.67 13.35 1.39
C ALA A 62 -0.41 14.10 2.18
N VAL A 63 -1.06 13.41 3.14
CA VAL A 63 -2.08 14.03 4.00
C VAL A 63 -1.44 15.02 4.96
N GLN A 64 -0.32 14.68 5.59
CA GLN A 64 0.43 15.58 6.47
C GLN A 64 0.93 16.80 5.70
N LYS A 65 1.57 16.61 4.55
CA LYS A 65 2.03 17.68 3.68
C LYS A 65 0.90 18.61 3.24
N ALA A 66 -0.26 18.04 2.87
CA ALA A 66 -1.43 18.84 2.50
C ALA A 66 -2.03 19.60 3.70
N ALA A 67 -1.99 19.02 4.91
CA ALA A 67 -2.40 19.69 6.13
C ALA A 67 -1.46 20.84 6.49
N ASP A 68 -0.14 20.65 6.40
CA ASP A 68 0.86 21.69 6.64
C ASP A 68 0.73 22.84 5.67
N VAL A 69 0.57 22.55 4.38
CA VAL A 69 0.33 23.58 3.35
C VAL A 69 -0.96 24.36 3.62
N LYS A 70 -1.99 23.68 4.11
CA LYS A 70 -3.25 24.32 4.48
C LYS A 70 -3.06 25.28 5.66
N ILE A 71 -2.32 24.89 6.69
CA ILE A 71 -2.07 25.67 7.90
C ILE A 71 -1.14 26.84 7.59
N THR A 72 0.03 26.54 7.01
CA THR A 72 1.09 27.52 6.78
C THR A 72 0.81 28.44 5.59
N GLY A 73 -0.04 28.01 4.64
CA GLY A 73 -0.24 28.71 3.37
C GLY A 73 0.96 28.62 2.43
N ALA A 74 1.89 27.69 2.72
CA ALA A 74 3.04 27.43 1.87
C ALA A 74 2.61 26.92 0.49
N GLU A 75 3.48 27.09 -0.48
CA GLU A 75 3.30 26.48 -1.78
C GLU A 75 3.58 24.98 -1.68
N TYR A 76 2.69 24.16 -2.21
CA TYR A 76 2.75 22.70 -2.09
C TYR A 76 4.05 22.09 -2.66
N ASP A 77 4.54 22.63 -3.79
CA ASP A 77 5.70 22.09 -4.52
C ASP A 77 7.04 22.53 -3.90
N THR A 78 7.13 23.78 -3.46
CA THR A 78 8.40 24.39 -3.04
C THR A 78 8.54 24.58 -1.54
N GLY A 79 7.44 24.45 -0.79
CA GLY A 79 7.39 24.75 0.64
C GLY A 79 7.60 26.24 0.97
N LYS A 80 7.67 27.13 -0.03
CA LYS A 80 7.91 28.56 0.18
C LYS A 80 6.72 29.22 0.87
N LEU A 81 7.00 29.89 1.96
CA LEU A 81 6.03 30.67 2.73
C LEU A 81 5.89 32.07 2.13
N SER A 82 4.65 32.48 1.86
CA SER A 82 4.33 33.85 1.52
C SER A 82 3.68 34.52 2.73
N TYR A 83 4.42 35.36 3.42
CA TYR A 83 3.93 36.10 4.62
C TYR A 83 2.64 36.86 4.36
N GLN A 84 2.46 37.41 3.16
CA GLN A 84 1.23 38.13 2.79
C GLN A 84 0.01 37.20 2.78
N LYS A 85 0.16 35.95 2.27
CA LYS A 85 -0.90 34.96 2.27
C LYS A 85 -1.18 34.43 3.67
N VAL A 86 -0.16 34.31 4.51
CA VAL A 86 -0.29 33.90 5.91
C VAL A 86 -1.12 34.92 6.67
N ASN A 87 -0.80 36.21 6.54
CA ASN A 87 -1.54 37.30 7.20
C ASN A 87 -2.99 37.41 6.72
N GLN A 88 -3.25 37.25 5.42
CA GLN A 88 -4.62 37.19 4.91
C GLN A 88 -5.40 36.03 5.45
N LYS A 89 -4.79 34.86 5.59
CA LYS A 89 -5.45 33.67 6.18
C LYS A 89 -5.73 33.85 7.66
N LEU A 90 -4.86 34.52 8.42
CA LEU A 90 -5.07 34.86 9.82
C LEU A 90 -6.30 35.77 10.00
N ILE A 91 -6.51 36.71 9.10
CA ILE A 91 -7.61 37.70 9.18
C ILE A 91 -8.94 37.10 8.69
N THR A 92 -8.94 36.35 7.59
CA THR A 92 -10.18 35.84 6.96
C THR A 92 -10.66 34.53 7.52
N GLY A 93 -9.89 33.89 8.40
CA GLY A 93 -10.20 32.54 8.89
C GLY A 93 -10.08 31.48 7.79
N ASN A 94 -9.61 30.31 8.16
CA ASN A 94 -9.40 29.18 7.26
C ASN A 94 -10.72 28.60 6.64
N VAL A 95 -11.84 29.23 6.93
CA VAL A 95 -13.20 28.73 6.65
C VAL A 95 -13.54 28.74 5.15
N ILE A 96 -12.89 29.55 4.33
CA ILE A 96 -13.35 29.80 2.95
C ILE A 96 -12.44 29.19 1.87
N SER A 97 -11.26 28.75 2.20
CA SER A 97 -10.33 28.24 1.17
C SER A 97 -10.35 26.71 1.07
N SER A 98 -11.37 26.18 0.41
CA SER A 98 -11.24 24.85 -0.18
C SER A 98 -10.25 24.96 -1.36
N ASN A 99 -8.97 24.68 -1.10
CA ASN A 99 -7.90 24.80 -2.09
C ASN A 99 -8.01 23.63 -3.09
N LYS A 100 -8.97 23.72 -4.03
CA LYS A 100 -9.14 22.71 -5.09
C LYS A 100 -7.84 22.47 -5.86
N SER A 101 -7.03 23.52 -6.07
CA SER A 101 -5.73 23.41 -6.74
C SER A 101 -4.69 22.61 -5.94
N GLY A 102 -4.68 22.73 -4.61
CA GLY A 102 -3.78 21.95 -3.75
C GLY A 102 -4.16 20.48 -3.71
N ASN A 103 -5.45 20.17 -3.68
CA ASN A 103 -5.93 18.79 -3.70
C ASN A 103 -5.53 18.06 -4.99
N THR A 104 -5.70 18.72 -6.15
CA THR A 104 -5.35 18.12 -7.44
C THR A 104 -3.84 17.86 -7.56
N LYS A 105 -3.00 18.76 -7.01
CA LYS A 105 -1.55 18.56 -6.98
C LYS A 105 -1.17 17.42 -6.06
N ALA A 106 -1.76 17.35 -4.86
CA ALA A 106 -1.55 16.26 -3.91
C ALA A 106 -1.98 14.90 -4.48
N GLU A 107 -3.14 14.85 -5.14
CA GLU A 107 -3.61 13.63 -5.83
C GLU A 107 -2.64 13.18 -6.92
N LYS A 108 -2.14 14.11 -7.72
CA LYS A 108 -1.20 13.83 -8.80
C LYS A 108 0.13 13.30 -8.26
N GLU A 109 0.72 13.98 -7.29
CA GLU A 109 1.98 13.57 -6.65
C GLU A 109 1.85 12.20 -5.99
N MET A 110 0.78 12.00 -5.21
CA MET A 110 0.48 10.71 -4.58
C MET A 110 0.34 9.60 -5.62
N LYS A 111 -0.35 9.84 -6.72
CA LYS A 111 -0.50 8.88 -7.80
C LYS A 111 0.84 8.54 -8.47
N GLU A 112 1.67 9.55 -8.72
CA GLU A 112 3.01 9.36 -9.30
C GLU A 112 3.94 8.59 -8.35
N GLN A 113 3.92 8.90 -7.07
CA GLN A 113 4.71 8.18 -6.05
C GLN A 113 4.25 6.73 -5.92
N LEU A 114 2.94 6.49 -5.86
CA LEU A 114 2.40 5.14 -5.85
C LEU A 114 2.81 4.33 -7.07
N GLN A 115 2.72 4.92 -8.27
CA GLN A 115 3.12 4.24 -9.50
C GLN A 115 4.61 3.90 -9.57
N ARG A 116 5.47 4.69 -8.89
CA ARG A 116 6.92 4.44 -8.83
C ARG A 116 7.32 3.38 -7.82
N HIS A 117 6.61 3.29 -6.70
CA HIS A 117 7.02 2.50 -5.55
C HIS A 117 6.24 1.20 -5.37
N LEU A 118 5.03 1.10 -5.94
CA LEU A 118 4.26 -0.13 -5.87
C LEU A 118 4.85 -1.21 -6.80
N PHE A 119 5.01 -2.40 -6.27
CA PHE A 119 5.50 -3.55 -7.01
C PHE A 119 4.31 -4.44 -7.42
N MET A 120 4.16 -4.68 -8.72
CA MET A 120 3.08 -5.52 -9.28
C MET A 120 1.69 -5.13 -8.75
N ALA A 121 1.42 -3.83 -8.63
CA ALA A 121 0.13 -3.32 -8.21
C ALA A 121 -0.27 -2.10 -9.05
N GLU A 122 -1.56 -1.99 -9.31
CA GLU A 122 -2.15 -0.88 -10.03
C GLU A 122 -2.93 0.04 -9.09
N VAL A 123 -2.85 1.33 -9.37
CA VAL A 123 -3.60 2.34 -8.62
C VAL A 123 -4.95 2.54 -9.28
N SER A 124 -6.02 2.07 -8.65
CA SER A 124 -7.38 2.19 -9.18
C SER A 124 -7.95 3.58 -8.97
N SER A 125 -7.76 4.17 -7.79
CA SER A 125 -8.22 5.53 -7.52
C SER A 125 -7.43 6.18 -6.39
N VAL A 126 -7.21 7.49 -6.53
CA VAL A 126 -6.64 8.36 -5.50
C VAL A 126 -7.57 9.55 -5.38
N ARG A 127 -7.95 9.90 -4.16
CA ARG A 127 -8.78 11.08 -3.88
C ARG A 127 -8.26 11.77 -2.64
N VAL A 128 -8.09 13.09 -2.72
CA VAL A 128 -7.78 13.96 -1.59
C VAL A 128 -8.93 14.93 -1.41
N SER A 129 -9.47 14.99 -0.22
CA SER A 129 -10.55 15.90 0.15
C SER A 129 -10.12 16.78 1.30
N THR A 130 -10.20 18.07 1.11
CA THR A 130 -9.90 19.06 2.15
C THR A 130 -11.18 19.68 2.65
N THR A 131 -11.48 19.42 3.90
CA THR A 131 -12.56 20.05 4.67
C THR A 131 -11.96 21.18 5.52
N PRO A 132 -12.71 22.18 5.99
CA PRO A 132 -12.17 23.27 6.82
C PRO A 132 -11.31 22.81 8.00
N LEU A 133 -11.67 21.70 8.63
CA LEU A 133 -11.00 21.16 9.84
C LEU A 133 -10.06 19.99 9.56
N ARG A 134 -10.19 19.30 8.42
CA ARG A 134 -9.47 18.05 8.16
C ARG A 134 -9.08 17.95 6.70
N VAL A 135 -7.95 17.29 6.48
CA VAL A 135 -7.54 16.78 5.18
C VAL A 135 -7.68 15.26 5.22
N SER A 136 -8.35 14.68 4.27
CA SER A 136 -8.51 13.23 4.16
C SER A 136 -8.07 12.75 2.79
N ALA A 137 -7.36 11.64 2.75
CA ALA A 137 -7.01 10.94 1.54
C ALA A 137 -7.62 9.54 1.51
N LYS A 138 -8.01 9.11 0.33
CA LYS A 138 -8.47 7.74 0.06
C LYS A 138 -7.73 7.18 -1.12
N ILE A 139 -7.22 5.98 -0.96
CA ILE A 139 -6.49 5.25 -1.99
C ILE A 139 -7.15 3.90 -2.18
N LYS A 140 -7.29 3.49 -3.44
CA LYS A 140 -7.63 2.12 -3.81
C LYS A 140 -6.54 1.59 -4.73
N THR A 141 -5.91 0.50 -4.31
CA THR A 141 -4.91 -0.20 -5.11
C THR A 141 -5.33 -1.65 -5.29
N ARG A 142 -4.97 -2.23 -6.42
CA ARG A 142 -5.18 -3.64 -6.73
C ARG A 142 -3.86 -4.25 -7.11
N SER A 143 -3.45 -5.30 -6.42
CA SER A 143 -2.24 -6.03 -6.79
C SER A 143 -2.53 -6.95 -7.97
N ALA A 144 -1.78 -6.76 -9.06
CA ALA A 144 -1.84 -7.60 -10.26
C ALA A 144 -1.00 -8.87 -10.03
N VAL A 145 -1.46 -9.73 -9.11
CA VAL A 145 -0.81 -11.02 -8.84
C VAL A 145 -1.59 -12.10 -9.54
N VAL A 146 -0.89 -12.98 -10.26
CA VAL A 146 -1.50 -14.10 -11.01
C VAL A 146 -2.42 -14.96 -10.12
N ALA A 147 -2.06 -15.12 -8.85
CA ALA A 147 -2.91 -15.80 -7.87
C ALA A 147 -4.23 -15.05 -7.60
N GLY A 148 -4.22 -13.71 -7.67
CA GLY A 148 -5.42 -12.88 -7.51
C GLY A 148 -6.40 -13.03 -8.67
N ASP A 149 -5.88 -13.09 -9.90
CA ASP A 149 -6.72 -13.28 -11.08
C ASP A 149 -7.36 -14.67 -11.10
N PHE A 150 -6.62 -15.70 -10.70
CA PHE A 150 -7.17 -17.05 -10.55
C PHE A 150 -8.26 -17.12 -9.48
N LEU A 151 -8.07 -16.49 -8.33
CA LEU A 151 -9.04 -16.45 -7.25
C LEU A 151 -10.26 -15.58 -7.57
N SER A 152 -10.09 -14.55 -8.39
CA SER A 152 -11.19 -13.69 -8.84
C SER A 152 -12.22 -14.46 -9.69
N MET A 153 -11.82 -15.51 -10.39
CA MET A 153 -12.72 -16.41 -11.12
C MET A 153 -13.69 -17.15 -10.17
N PHE A 154 -13.31 -17.32 -8.91
CA PHE A 154 -14.14 -17.90 -7.86
C PHE A 154 -14.90 -16.86 -7.02
N GLY A 155 -14.88 -15.57 -7.45
CA GLY A 155 -15.54 -14.47 -6.74
C GLY A 155 -14.81 -14.02 -5.47
N ILE A 156 -13.55 -14.43 -5.29
CA ILE A 156 -12.73 -14.04 -4.14
C ILE A 156 -11.81 -12.89 -4.55
N CYS A 157 -12.19 -11.66 -4.18
CA CYS A 157 -11.37 -10.46 -4.38
C CYS A 157 -10.33 -10.38 -3.26
N LEU A 158 -9.23 -11.10 -3.41
CA LEU A 158 -8.04 -10.96 -2.58
C LEU A 158 -7.10 -9.93 -3.24
N PHE A 159 -6.29 -9.25 -2.41
CA PHE A 159 -5.27 -8.31 -2.87
C PHE A 159 -5.78 -6.95 -3.36
N GLU A 160 -6.97 -6.53 -2.94
CA GLU A 160 -7.41 -5.15 -3.00
C GLU A 160 -7.12 -4.46 -1.67
N TYR A 161 -6.55 -3.26 -1.73
CA TYR A 161 -6.30 -2.42 -0.56
C TYR A 161 -7.06 -1.11 -0.71
N GLU A 162 -7.86 -0.78 0.28
CA GLU A 162 -8.52 0.51 0.42
C GLU A 162 -7.98 1.19 1.69
N GLY A 163 -7.16 2.22 1.48
CA GLY A 163 -6.64 3.05 2.55
C GLY A 163 -7.46 4.32 2.71
N ASN A 164 -7.67 4.75 3.96
CA ASN A 164 -8.26 6.03 4.29
C ASN A 164 -7.48 6.62 5.47
N ASP A 165 -6.95 7.83 5.28
CA ASP A 165 -6.24 8.55 6.31
C ASP A 165 -6.72 9.98 6.42
N GLN A 166 -6.55 10.59 7.61
CA GLN A 166 -7.03 11.92 7.92
C GLN A 166 -6.01 12.65 8.81
N ALA A 167 -5.63 13.85 8.39
CA ALA A 167 -4.88 14.77 9.24
C ALA A 167 -5.76 15.96 9.65
N GLN A 168 -5.57 16.41 10.87
CA GLN A 168 -6.24 17.59 11.38
C GLN A 168 -5.60 18.83 10.73
N GLY A 169 -6.43 19.65 10.09
CA GLY A 169 -5.98 20.85 9.38
C GLY A 169 -6.01 22.13 10.20
N ASP A 170 -6.24 22.01 11.50
CA ASP A 170 -6.28 23.17 12.41
C ASP A 170 -5.56 22.78 13.71
N PHE A 171 -4.47 23.48 14.02
CA PHE A 171 -3.73 23.26 15.26
C PHE A 171 -4.29 24.18 16.35
N GLU A 172 -4.37 23.70 17.59
CA GLU A 172 -4.73 24.51 18.77
C GLU A 172 -3.86 25.76 18.90
N ILE A 173 -2.59 25.68 18.47
CA ILE A 173 -1.65 26.81 18.45
C ILE A 173 -2.13 27.93 17.53
N ASP A 174 -2.72 27.63 16.39
CA ASP A 174 -3.24 28.63 15.47
C ASP A 174 -4.53 29.27 15.99
N GLN A 175 -5.33 28.54 16.75
CA GLN A 175 -6.48 29.11 17.46
C GLN A 175 -6.02 30.12 18.52
N ILE A 176 -5.02 29.77 19.30
CA ILE A 176 -4.45 30.68 20.32
C ILE A 176 -3.86 31.94 19.67
N ARG A 177 -3.13 31.80 18.57
CA ARG A 177 -2.60 32.95 17.82
C ARG A 177 -3.70 33.85 17.27
N ARG A 178 -4.80 33.29 16.78
CA ARG A 178 -5.96 34.04 16.30
C ARG A 178 -6.63 34.83 17.44
N TRP A 179 -6.79 34.20 18.59
CA TRP A 179 -7.35 34.88 19.77
C TRP A 179 -6.47 36.06 20.20
N ASN A 180 -5.15 35.87 20.29
CA ASN A 180 -4.23 36.95 20.63
C ASN A 180 -4.20 38.08 19.59
N ALA A 181 -4.35 37.72 18.30
CA ALA A 181 -4.41 38.74 17.23
C ALA A 181 -5.74 39.52 17.25
N LEU A 182 -6.85 38.92 17.63
CA LEU A 182 -8.15 39.55 17.79
C LEU A 182 -8.18 40.46 19.03
N GLU A 183 -7.57 40.03 20.14
CA GLU A 183 -7.47 40.77 21.38
C GLU A 183 -6.63 42.03 21.18
N GLY A 184 -5.47 41.94 20.46
CA GLY A 184 -4.64 43.09 20.13
C GLY A 184 -5.21 44.03 19.04
N ALA A 185 -6.31 43.67 18.36
CA ALA A 185 -7.01 44.51 17.43
C ALA A 185 -8.21 45.24 18.04
N MET A 186 -8.59 44.88 19.27
CA MET A 186 -9.68 45.50 20.03
C MET A 186 -9.19 46.55 21.06
N ASP A 187 -7.89 46.55 21.36
CA ASP A 187 -7.20 47.62 22.12
C ASP A 187 -6.66 48.73 21.19
#